data_27b2cbf520dfa9974331ff9a482c953b
#
_entry.id   27b2cbf520dfa9974331ff9a482c953b
#
_cell.length_a   1.000
_cell.length_b   1.000
_cell.length_c   1.000
_cell.angle_alpha   90.00
_cell.angle_beta   90.00
_cell.angle_gamma   90.00
#
_symmetry.space_group_name_H-M   'P 1'
#
loop_
_entity.id
_entity.type
_entity.pdbx_description
1 polymer ?
#
loop_
_entity_poly.entity_id
_entity_poly.type
_entity_poly.pdbx_seq_one_letter_code
_entity_poly.pdbx_strand_id
1 'polypeptide(L)'
;MIFMFGRMRLLFAFVVLAQALGHIAFGEEKTESVSLQIVAVDSTAITLTAEDLKKLPRTSVEVVDRSGKKINYSGVTVHQLLAKVNAPLGEELRGAALRCYVSVKAKDEYRAVYALCEFDPAYTDRTILLADEQDGKPLGEDVGPFQIIVPDEKRHSRWVRQVVRIRVMESRVFDEDLPTTPKSHE
;
A
#
# COMPACT_ATOMS: atom_id res chain seq x y z
N MET A 1 -8.58 -86.80 -29.08
CA MET A 1 -7.68 -86.12 -30.00
C MET A 1 -7.86 -84.71 -29.76
N ILE A 2 -7.23 -84.17 -28.75
CA ILE A 2 -5.98 -83.46 -28.65
C ILE A 2 -6.19 -81.94 -28.90
N PHE A 3 -6.10 -81.21 -27.78
CA PHE A 3 -5.61 -79.82 -27.62
C PHE A 3 -6.24 -78.68 -28.43
N MET A 4 -7.03 -77.86 -27.70
CA MET A 4 -6.97 -76.39 -27.88
C MET A 4 -7.78 -75.69 -26.77
N PHE A 5 -7.30 -75.69 -25.54
CA PHE A 5 -7.79 -74.80 -24.47
C PHE A 5 -6.58 -74.27 -23.73
N GLY A 6 -6.23 -73.04 -23.97
CA GLY A 6 -5.14 -72.47 -23.18
C GLY A 6 -4.53 -71.18 -23.69
N ARG A 7 -5.31 -70.13 -24.07
CA ARG A 7 -4.75 -68.82 -24.39
C ARG A 7 -5.81 -67.69 -24.26
N MET A 8 -6.47 -67.57 -23.15
CA MET A 8 -7.41 -66.44 -22.95
C MET A 8 -7.59 -66.07 -21.47
N ARG A 9 -6.48 -65.97 -20.73
CA ARG A 9 -6.50 -65.54 -19.34
C ARG A 9 -5.40 -64.55 -18.95
N LEU A 10 -4.73 -63.87 -19.92
CA LEU A 10 -3.63 -62.97 -19.63
C LEU A 10 -3.87 -61.54 -20.16
N LEU A 11 -5.07 -61.12 -20.48
CA LEU A 11 -5.38 -59.82 -21.05
C LEU A 11 -6.32 -58.96 -20.18
N PHE A 12 -6.67 -59.40 -18.97
CA PHE A 12 -7.56 -58.62 -18.07
C PHE A 12 -6.85 -58.00 -16.84
N ALA A 13 -5.54 -58.20 -16.68
CA ALA A 13 -4.81 -57.70 -15.52
C ALA A 13 -4.04 -56.38 -15.76
N PHE A 14 -4.11 -55.78 -16.96
CA PHE A 14 -3.31 -54.60 -17.31
C PHE A 14 -4.10 -53.27 -17.46
N VAL A 15 -5.43 -53.30 -17.24
CA VAL A 15 -6.27 -52.09 -17.41
C VAL A 15 -6.64 -51.41 -16.11
N VAL A 16 -6.38 -52.03 -14.95
CA VAL A 16 -6.79 -51.44 -13.63
C VAL A 16 -5.68 -50.66 -12.94
N LEU A 17 -4.47 -50.59 -13.46
CA LEU A 17 -3.32 -49.87 -12.84
C LEU A 17 -3.03 -48.50 -13.45
N ALA A 18 -3.87 -47.96 -14.33
CA ALA A 18 -3.64 -46.67 -15.02
C ALA A 18 -4.57 -45.54 -14.54
N GLN A 19 -5.33 -45.69 -13.48
CA GLN A 19 -6.25 -44.62 -12.97
C GLN A 19 -5.88 -44.02 -11.62
N ALA A 20 -4.71 -44.31 -11.06
CA ALA A 20 -4.27 -43.80 -9.76
C ALA A 20 -3.21 -42.66 -9.84
N LEU A 21 -2.94 -42.11 -11.03
CA LEU A 21 -1.97 -41.03 -11.21
C LEU A 21 -2.60 -39.86 -11.96
N GLY A 22 -3.45 -39.08 -11.30
CA GLY A 22 -4.07 -37.95 -12.00
C GLY A 22 -4.82 -36.97 -11.13
N HIS A 23 -4.39 -36.76 -9.89
CA HIS A 23 -4.81 -35.56 -9.15
C HIS A 23 -3.57 -34.96 -8.44
N ILE A 24 -2.63 -34.49 -9.24
CA ILE A 24 -1.77 -33.41 -8.78
C ILE A 24 -2.71 -32.21 -8.77
N ALA A 25 -3.29 -31.91 -7.62
CA ALA A 25 -3.87 -30.62 -7.36
C ALA A 25 -2.73 -29.62 -7.52
N PHE A 26 -2.68 -28.94 -8.66
CA PHE A 26 -1.98 -27.68 -8.80
C PHE A 26 -2.67 -26.76 -7.77
N GLY A 27 -2.07 -26.65 -6.58
CA GLY A 27 -2.40 -25.61 -5.65
C GLY A 27 -2.23 -24.31 -6.41
N GLU A 28 -3.32 -23.63 -6.71
CA GLU A 28 -3.29 -22.23 -7.12
C GLU A 28 -2.54 -21.51 -6.01
N GLU A 29 -1.26 -21.25 -6.25
CA GLU A 29 -0.47 -20.34 -5.44
C GLU A 29 -1.20 -19.00 -5.55
N LYS A 30 -2.00 -18.69 -4.53
CA LYS A 30 -2.71 -17.44 -4.42
C LYS A 30 -1.63 -16.36 -4.34
N THR A 31 -1.21 -15.88 -5.50
CA THR A 31 -0.36 -14.70 -5.62
C THR A 31 -1.10 -13.61 -4.83
N GLU A 32 -0.63 -13.30 -3.63
CA GLU A 32 -1.20 -12.20 -2.84
C GLU A 32 -1.06 -10.96 -3.71
N SER A 33 -2.17 -10.55 -4.31
CA SER A 33 -2.21 -9.35 -5.12
C SER A 33 -1.82 -8.19 -4.23
N VAL A 34 -0.70 -7.57 -4.55
CA VAL A 34 -0.21 -6.39 -3.84
C VAL A 34 -1.30 -5.34 -3.86
N SER A 35 -1.75 -4.96 -2.68
CA SER A 35 -2.85 -4.01 -2.50
C SER A 35 -2.51 -2.95 -1.47
N LEU A 36 -3.03 -1.74 -1.69
CA LEU A 36 -2.95 -0.59 -0.80
C LEU A 36 -4.33 -0.34 -0.19
N GLN A 37 -4.41 -0.29 1.13
CA GLN A 37 -5.61 0.12 1.83
C GLN A 37 -5.55 1.62 2.14
N ILE A 38 -6.63 2.37 1.81
CA ILE A 38 -6.80 3.77 2.18
C ILE A 38 -8.03 3.86 3.08
N VAL A 39 -7.88 4.52 4.22
CA VAL A 39 -8.92 4.57 5.27
C VAL A 39 -9.20 6.03 5.62
N ALA A 40 -10.46 6.42 5.55
CA ALA A 40 -10.95 7.74 5.95
C ALA A 40 -11.06 7.90 7.49
N VAL A 41 -11.35 9.12 7.94
CA VAL A 41 -11.55 9.44 9.37
C VAL A 41 -12.73 8.65 9.96
N ASP A 42 -13.82 8.49 9.21
CA ASP A 42 -15.02 7.72 9.58
C ASP A 42 -14.83 6.20 9.50
N SER A 43 -13.62 5.76 9.22
CA SER A 43 -13.23 4.35 8.99
C SER A 43 -13.76 3.74 7.69
N THR A 44 -14.37 4.50 6.80
CA THR A 44 -14.61 4.05 5.42
C THR A 44 -13.28 3.70 4.78
N ALA A 45 -13.19 2.55 4.13
CA ALA A 45 -11.95 2.06 3.56
C ALA A 45 -12.15 1.62 2.11
N ILE A 46 -11.14 1.91 1.29
CA ILE A 46 -11.01 1.36 -0.06
C ILE A 46 -9.71 0.57 -0.16
N THR A 47 -9.71 -0.45 -1.00
CA THR A 47 -8.50 -1.20 -1.32
C THR A 47 -8.24 -1.05 -2.81
N LEU A 48 -7.02 -0.63 -3.16
CA LEU A 48 -6.56 -0.45 -4.53
C LEU A 48 -5.46 -1.46 -4.82
N THR A 49 -5.59 -2.17 -5.93
CA THR A 49 -4.52 -3.02 -6.45
C THR A 49 -3.46 -2.18 -7.16
N ALA A 50 -2.29 -2.76 -7.46
CA ALA A 50 -1.29 -2.10 -8.29
C ALA A 50 -1.86 -1.70 -9.67
N GLU A 51 -2.75 -2.53 -10.24
CA GLU A 51 -3.43 -2.25 -11.51
C GLU A 51 -4.39 -1.06 -11.41
N ASP A 52 -5.09 -0.90 -10.28
CA ASP A 52 -5.98 0.25 -10.08
C ASP A 52 -5.18 1.55 -9.94
N LEU A 53 -4.04 1.50 -9.26
CA LEU A 53 -3.14 2.65 -9.13
C LEU A 53 -2.57 3.10 -10.48
N LYS A 54 -2.23 2.17 -11.36
CA LYS A 54 -1.74 2.49 -12.72
C LYS A 54 -2.77 3.22 -13.59
N LYS A 55 -4.07 3.06 -13.31
CA LYS A 55 -5.16 3.75 -14.04
C LYS A 55 -5.36 5.19 -13.57
N LEU A 56 -4.76 5.59 -12.44
CA LEU A 56 -4.87 6.95 -11.91
C LEU A 56 -3.92 7.91 -12.63
N PRO A 57 -4.20 9.23 -12.62
CA PRO A 57 -3.28 10.22 -13.15
C PRO A 57 -1.91 10.09 -12.51
N ARG A 58 -0.88 9.97 -13.34
CA ARG A 58 0.51 9.78 -12.92
C ARG A 58 1.21 11.12 -12.76
N THR A 59 2.06 11.21 -11.76
CA THR A 59 2.92 12.36 -11.48
C THR A 59 4.34 11.86 -11.27
N SER A 60 5.32 12.69 -11.66
CA SER A 60 6.75 12.41 -11.41
C SER A 60 7.37 13.53 -10.59
N VAL A 61 8.28 13.16 -9.70
CA VAL A 61 9.09 14.08 -8.91
C VAL A 61 10.57 13.73 -9.05
N GLU A 62 11.41 14.76 -9.28
CA GLU A 62 12.86 14.61 -9.27
C GLU A 62 13.39 14.90 -7.86
N VAL A 63 14.24 14.04 -7.37
CA VAL A 63 14.90 14.16 -6.07
C VAL A 63 16.40 14.06 -6.28
N VAL A 64 17.15 14.87 -5.56
CA VAL A 64 18.61 14.76 -5.53
C VAL A 64 19.03 13.97 -4.31
N ASP A 65 19.72 12.86 -4.50
CA ASP A 65 20.23 12.05 -3.40
C ASP A 65 21.45 12.70 -2.70
N ARG A 66 21.92 12.07 -1.64
CA ARG A 66 23.06 12.58 -0.87
C ARG A 66 24.36 12.64 -1.67
N SER A 67 24.48 11.93 -2.78
CA SER A 67 25.63 11.95 -3.67
C SER A 67 25.53 13.05 -4.74
N GLY A 68 24.40 13.75 -4.82
CA GLY A 68 24.10 14.73 -5.84
C GLY A 68 23.49 14.12 -7.12
N LYS A 69 23.17 12.84 -7.12
CA LYS A 69 22.53 12.17 -8.25
C LYS A 69 21.04 12.51 -8.27
N LYS A 70 20.54 12.88 -9.44
CA LYS A 70 19.11 13.04 -9.70
C LYS A 70 18.45 11.69 -9.89
N ILE A 71 17.35 11.49 -9.22
CA ILE A 71 16.51 10.29 -9.27
C ILE A 71 15.09 10.75 -9.57
N ASN A 72 14.45 10.12 -10.56
CA ASN A 72 13.07 10.41 -10.92
C ASN A 72 12.15 9.33 -10.37
N TYR A 73 11.21 9.72 -9.50
CA TYR A 73 10.17 8.84 -8.98
C TYR A 73 8.85 9.13 -9.69
N SER A 74 8.12 8.07 -10.07
CA SER A 74 6.80 8.18 -10.69
C SER A 74 5.78 7.40 -9.88
N GLY A 75 4.55 7.91 -9.86
CA GLY A 75 3.45 7.29 -9.10
C GLY A 75 2.19 8.14 -9.07
N VAL A 76 1.42 8.01 -8.01
CA VAL A 76 0.18 8.75 -7.77
C VAL A 76 0.38 9.71 -6.60
N THR A 77 -0.13 10.94 -6.69
CA THR A 77 -0.03 11.85 -5.54
C THR A 77 -0.87 11.34 -4.37
N VAL A 78 -0.36 11.46 -3.15
CA VAL A 78 -1.13 11.07 -1.97
C VAL A 78 -2.40 11.90 -1.85
N HIS A 79 -2.40 13.17 -2.27
CA HIS A 79 -3.59 14.02 -2.36
C HIS A 79 -4.72 13.34 -3.15
N GLN A 80 -4.44 12.81 -4.35
CA GLN A 80 -5.44 12.11 -5.17
C GLN A 80 -6.00 10.86 -4.48
N LEU A 81 -5.17 10.15 -3.72
CA LEU A 81 -5.60 8.97 -2.96
C LEU A 81 -6.51 9.35 -1.80
N LEU A 82 -6.18 10.42 -1.09
CA LEU A 82 -6.98 10.96 0.02
C LEU A 82 -8.34 11.48 -0.46
N ALA A 83 -8.40 12.10 -1.64
CA ALA A 83 -9.66 12.55 -2.24
C ALA A 83 -10.63 11.39 -2.53
N LYS A 84 -10.12 10.17 -2.82
CA LYS A 84 -10.98 8.98 -3.05
C LYS A 84 -11.73 8.50 -1.82
N VAL A 85 -11.29 8.89 -0.63
CA VAL A 85 -11.93 8.56 0.65
C VAL A 85 -12.57 9.78 1.30
N ASN A 86 -12.83 10.83 0.51
CA ASN A 86 -13.45 12.07 0.98
C ASN A 86 -12.74 12.67 2.21
N ALA A 87 -11.40 12.64 2.21
CA ALA A 87 -10.64 13.38 3.21
C ALA A 87 -10.96 14.89 3.08
N PRO A 88 -11.06 15.64 4.18
CA PRO A 88 -11.33 17.08 4.13
C PRO A 88 -10.11 17.81 3.53
N LEU A 89 -10.17 18.12 2.23
CA LEU A 89 -9.13 18.78 1.46
C LEU A 89 -9.63 20.11 0.88
N GLY A 90 -8.72 20.94 0.40
CA GLY A 90 -9.04 22.24 -0.20
C GLY A 90 -9.77 23.15 0.78
N GLU A 91 -10.94 23.66 0.39
CA GLU A 91 -11.74 24.57 1.21
C GLU A 91 -12.28 23.93 2.50
N GLU A 92 -12.40 22.60 2.56
CA GLU A 92 -12.83 21.86 3.74
C GLU A 92 -11.72 21.74 4.78
N LEU A 93 -10.44 21.87 4.38
CA LEU A 93 -9.29 21.75 5.26
C LEU A 93 -9.07 23.02 6.08
N ARG A 94 -10.00 23.31 7.00
CA ARG A 94 -9.96 24.48 7.88
C ARG A 94 -10.55 24.17 9.27
N GLY A 95 -10.24 25.02 10.25
CA GLY A 95 -10.76 24.85 11.61
C GLY A 95 -10.40 23.48 12.19
N ALA A 96 -11.42 22.72 12.61
CA ALA A 96 -11.22 21.39 13.19
C ALA A 96 -10.51 20.40 12.26
N ALA A 97 -10.70 20.50 10.93
CA ALA A 97 -10.05 19.60 9.98
C ALA A 97 -8.51 19.73 9.96
N LEU A 98 -7.95 20.85 10.41
CA LEU A 98 -6.50 21.03 10.55
C LEU A 98 -5.89 20.13 11.64
N ARG A 99 -6.68 19.51 12.51
CA ARG A 99 -6.24 18.50 13.46
C ARG A 99 -6.07 17.12 12.84
N CYS A 100 -6.49 16.96 11.58
CA CYS A 100 -6.35 15.72 10.87
C CYS A 100 -4.89 15.47 10.46
N TYR A 101 -4.48 14.22 10.56
CA TYR A 101 -3.18 13.74 10.13
C TYR A 101 -3.30 12.43 9.38
N VAL A 102 -2.29 12.11 8.60
CA VAL A 102 -2.22 10.88 7.82
C VAL A 102 -1.16 9.97 8.44
N SER A 103 -1.56 8.77 8.83
CA SER A 103 -0.65 7.70 9.22
C SER A 103 -0.41 6.76 8.05
N VAL A 104 0.84 6.63 7.63
CA VAL A 104 1.26 5.68 6.59
C VAL A 104 1.94 4.50 7.26
N LYS A 105 1.50 3.27 6.92
CA LYS A 105 2.00 2.03 7.48
C LYS A 105 2.68 1.19 6.41
N ALA A 106 3.85 0.67 6.73
CA ALA A 106 4.61 -0.30 5.95
C ALA A 106 4.22 -1.76 6.30
N LYS A 107 4.69 -2.69 5.49
CA LYS A 107 4.52 -4.14 5.70
C LYS A 107 5.18 -4.62 7.01
N ASP A 108 6.32 -4.05 7.38
CA ASP A 108 7.10 -4.36 8.59
C ASP A 108 6.61 -3.64 9.84
N GLU A 109 5.40 -3.07 9.82
CA GLU A 109 4.78 -2.30 10.89
C GLU A 109 5.38 -0.88 11.10
N TYR A 110 6.43 -0.50 10.36
CA TYR A 110 6.94 0.87 10.42
C TYR A 110 5.84 1.87 10.09
N ARG A 111 5.84 3.01 10.79
CA ARG A 111 4.84 4.06 10.59
C ARG A 111 5.48 5.44 10.58
N ALA A 112 4.96 6.29 9.69
CA ALA A 112 5.23 7.71 9.70
C ALA A 112 3.92 8.49 9.73
N VAL A 113 3.97 9.71 10.26
CA VAL A 113 2.83 10.61 10.39
C VAL A 113 3.13 11.91 9.66
N TYR A 114 2.09 12.44 9.02
CA TYR A 114 2.12 13.69 8.26
C TYR A 114 0.89 14.51 8.66
N ALA A 115 1.00 15.82 8.77
CA ALA A 115 -0.19 16.67 8.87
C ALA A 115 -0.98 16.57 7.55
N LEU A 116 -2.32 16.56 7.62
CA LEU A 116 -3.13 16.44 6.40
C LEU A 116 -2.84 17.57 5.40
N CYS A 117 -2.56 18.77 5.89
CA CYS A 117 -2.22 19.94 5.06
C CYS A 117 -0.90 19.79 4.27
N GLU A 118 0.00 18.86 4.64
CA GLU A 118 1.21 18.60 3.86
C GLU A 118 0.92 17.97 2.48
N PHE A 119 -0.28 17.45 2.27
CA PHE A 119 -0.71 16.85 1.00
C PHE A 119 -1.56 17.77 0.14
N ASP A 120 -1.97 18.92 0.67
CA ASP A 120 -2.94 19.79 0.01
C ASP A 120 -2.27 20.96 -0.73
N PRO A 121 -2.51 21.08 -2.06
CA PRO A 121 -1.95 22.18 -2.86
C PRO A 121 -2.36 23.58 -2.38
N ALA A 122 -3.44 23.72 -1.59
CA ALA A 122 -3.81 25.00 -1.00
C ALA A 122 -2.85 25.44 0.12
N TYR A 123 -2.03 24.53 0.67
CA TYR A 123 -1.11 24.79 1.76
C TYR A 123 0.37 24.67 1.39
N THR A 124 0.67 23.92 0.35
CA THR A 124 2.07 23.64 -0.03
C THR A 124 2.22 23.34 -1.51
N ASP A 125 3.33 23.78 -2.10
CA ASP A 125 3.72 23.42 -3.47
C ASP A 125 4.41 22.04 -3.52
N ARG A 126 4.68 21.42 -2.36
CA ARG A 126 5.34 20.13 -2.28
C ARG A 126 4.41 19.02 -2.72
N THR A 127 4.83 18.23 -3.69
CA THR A 127 4.10 17.05 -4.14
C THR A 127 4.61 15.80 -3.41
N ILE A 128 3.85 15.27 -2.47
CA ILE A 128 4.13 13.98 -1.83
C ILE A 128 3.53 12.86 -2.67
N LEU A 129 4.38 11.90 -3.06
CA LEU A 129 4.05 10.86 -4.01
C LEU A 129 3.99 9.49 -3.33
N LEU A 130 3.01 8.67 -3.70
CA LEU A 130 3.08 7.22 -3.59
C LEU A 130 3.70 6.70 -4.88
N ALA A 131 5.00 6.46 -4.85
CA ALA A 131 5.75 5.98 -6.00
C ALA A 131 5.65 4.47 -6.13
N ASP A 132 5.62 3.98 -7.35
CA ASP A 132 5.74 2.57 -7.75
C ASP A 132 6.86 2.36 -8.76
N GLU A 133 7.48 3.46 -9.26
CA GLU A 133 8.59 3.43 -10.20
C GLU A 133 9.70 4.39 -9.79
N GLN A 134 10.94 4.00 -10.11
CA GLN A 134 12.15 4.81 -10.01
C GLN A 134 12.93 4.74 -11.33
N ASP A 135 13.26 5.91 -11.91
CA ASP A 135 14.00 6.01 -13.19
C ASP A 135 13.35 5.16 -14.30
N GLY A 136 11.99 5.13 -14.35
CA GLY A 136 11.20 4.39 -15.34
C GLY A 136 11.17 2.86 -15.15
N LYS A 137 11.58 2.36 -13.98
CA LYS A 137 11.54 0.94 -13.62
C LYS A 137 10.72 0.76 -12.34
N PRO A 138 10.05 -0.39 -12.18
CA PRO A 138 9.41 -0.73 -10.90
C PRO A 138 10.40 -0.62 -9.75
N LEU A 139 9.90 -0.23 -8.58
CA LEU A 139 10.72 -0.19 -7.36
C LEU A 139 11.28 -1.56 -7.03
N GLY A 140 12.52 -1.60 -6.52
CA GLY A 140 13.15 -2.84 -6.05
C GLY A 140 12.40 -3.48 -4.88
N GLU A 141 12.62 -4.78 -4.66
CA GLU A 141 11.91 -5.59 -3.65
C GLU A 141 12.02 -5.03 -2.23
N ASP A 142 13.17 -4.44 -1.88
CA ASP A 142 13.42 -3.87 -0.54
C ASP A 142 12.59 -2.60 -0.24
N VAL A 143 12.08 -1.92 -1.27
CA VAL A 143 11.36 -0.65 -1.15
C VAL A 143 9.96 -0.70 -1.72
N GLY A 144 9.76 -1.51 -2.73
CA GLY A 144 8.50 -1.68 -3.45
C GLY A 144 7.50 -2.59 -2.73
N PRO A 145 6.30 -2.74 -3.29
CA PRO A 145 5.85 -2.15 -4.55
C PRO A 145 5.50 -0.66 -4.47
N PHE A 146 5.30 -0.10 -3.27
CA PHE A 146 4.92 1.30 -3.07
C PHE A 146 5.81 1.94 -2.03
N GLN A 147 6.24 3.17 -2.31
CA GLN A 147 7.04 3.97 -1.40
C GLN A 147 6.50 5.39 -1.34
N ILE A 148 6.46 5.99 -0.14
CA ILE A 148 6.23 7.43 -0.01
C ILE A 148 7.51 8.18 -0.36
N ILE A 149 7.40 9.15 -1.25
CA ILE A 149 8.46 10.09 -1.59
C ILE A 149 8.04 11.49 -1.15
N VAL A 150 8.85 12.10 -0.31
CA VAL A 150 8.67 13.48 0.18
C VAL A 150 9.84 14.32 -0.33
N PRO A 151 9.69 15.05 -1.44
CA PRO A 151 10.74 15.90 -1.96
C PRO A 151 11.24 16.92 -0.92
N ASP A 152 12.51 17.33 -1.02
CA ASP A 152 13.15 18.36 -0.20
C ASP A 152 13.34 18.00 1.28
N GLU A 153 13.06 16.78 1.71
CA GLU A 153 13.40 16.32 3.05
C GLU A 153 14.90 16.01 3.17
N LYS A 154 15.55 16.61 4.15
CA LYS A 154 16.96 16.34 4.45
C LYS A 154 17.21 14.91 4.94
N ARG A 155 16.20 14.26 5.50
CA ARG A 155 16.26 12.87 6.01
C ARG A 155 15.05 12.10 5.50
N HIS A 156 15.29 10.93 4.95
CA HIS A 156 14.25 10.08 4.35
C HIS A 156 13.55 9.16 5.35
N SER A 157 13.53 9.51 6.65
CA SER A 157 12.85 8.70 7.66
C SER A 157 11.34 8.58 7.43
N ARG A 158 10.72 9.58 6.80
CA ARG A 158 9.30 9.54 6.44
C ARG A 158 9.03 8.95 5.06
N TRP A 159 10.08 8.55 4.32
CA TRP A 159 9.92 7.86 3.04
C TRP A 159 9.58 6.38 3.32
N VAL A 160 8.35 6.14 3.75
CA VAL A 160 7.87 4.81 4.13
C VAL A 160 7.96 3.88 2.93
N ARG A 161 8.67 2.75 3.09
CA ARG A 161 8.83 1.71 2.08
C ARG A 161 7.75 0.65 2.24
N GLN A 162 7.51 -0.16 1.20
CA GLN A 162 6.55 -1.27 1.24
C GLN A 162 5.20 -0.87 1.86
N VAL A 163 4.67 0.27 1.41
CA VAL A 163 3.43 0.84 1.96
C VAL A 163 2.25 -0.11 1.74
N VAL A 164 1.53 -0.42 2.82
CA VAL A 164 0.33 -1.27 2.78
C VAL A 164 -0.93 -0.53 3.19
N ARG A 165 -0.80 0.59 3.93
CA ARG A 165 -1.97 1.36 4.38
C ARG A 165 -1.66 2.85 4.51
N ILE A 166 -2.62 3.66 4.08
CA ILE A 166 -2.68 5.11 4.32
C ILE A 166 -3.98 5.36 5.09
N ARG A 167 -3.93 5.99 6.26
CA ARG A 167 -5.11 6.26 7.08
C ARG A 167 -5.16 7.72 7.50
N VAL A 168 -6.30 8.36 7.24
CA VAL A 168 -6.61 9.68 7.79
C VAL A 168 -7.15 9.52 9.21
N MET A 169 -6.63 10.28 10.13
CA MET A 169 -6.97 10.26 11.55
C MET A 169 -7.15 11.70 12.06
N GLU A 170 -7.98 11.87 13.07
CA GLU A 170 -8.11 13.14 13.77
C GLU A 170 -7.42 13.05 15.13
N SER A 171 -6.66 14.07 15.48
CA SER A 171 -6.11 14.21 16.83
C SER A 171 -7.23 14.60 17.80
N ARG A 172 -7.41 13.77 18.84
CA ARG A 172 -8.38 14.01 19.92
C ARG A 172 -7.63 14.54 21.14
N VAL A 173 -7.03 15.71 21.01
CA VAL A 173 -6.53 16.43 22.20
C VAL A 173 -7.72 17.23 22.73
N PHE A 174 -8.26 16.79 23.85
CA PHE A 174 -9.28 17.54 24.58
C PHE A 174 -8.58 18.41 25.63
N ASP A 175 -9.07 19.62 25.85
CA ASP A 175 -8.58 20.50 26.94
C ASP A 175 -8.73 19.85 28.32
N GLU A 176 -9.61 18.85 28.44
CA GLU A 176 -9.84 18.03 29.62
C GLU A 176 -8.64 17.15 30.01
N ASP A 177 -7.75 16.84 29.05
CA ASP A 177 -6.56 16.03 29.29
C ASP A 177 -5.36 16.84 29.83
N LEU A 178 -5.48 18.16 29.91
CA LEU A 178 -4.48 19.00 30.56
C LEU A 178 -4.60 18.85 32.07
N PRO A 179 -3.53 18.50 32.79
CA PRO A 179 -3.56 18.47 34.23
C PRO A 179 -3.95 19.86 34.74
N THR A 180 -5.10 19.95 35.42
CA THR A 180 -5.51 21.18 36.07
C THR A 180 -4.43 21.56 37.09
N THR A 181 -3.68 22.60 36.80
CA THR A 181 -2.74 23.19 37.78
C THR A 181 -3.52 23.45 39.06
N PRO A 182 -3.10 22.92 40.23
CA PRO A 182 -3.78 23.22 41.47
C PRO A 182 -3.74 24.75 41.65
N LYS A 183 -4.92 25.35 41.79
CA LYS A 183 -5.01 26.76 42.15
C LYS A 183 -4.30 26.92 43.51
N SER A 184 -3.18 27.65 43.52
CA SER A 184 -2.55 28.09 44.75
C SER A 184 -3.59 28.91 45.53
N HIS A 185 -4.06 28.36 46.64
CA HIS A 185 -4.80 29.12 47.63
C HIS A 185 -3.81 30.05 48.33
N GLU A 186 -3.88 31.35 48.03
CA GLU A 186 -3.38 32.41 48.92
C GLU A 186 -4.38 32.63 50.06
#